data_4cc723c3e33ae3eb74d3d4e5c4163c97
#
_entry.id   4cc723c3e33ae3eb74d3d4e5c4163c97
#
_cell.length_a   1.000
_cell.length_b   1.000
_cell.length_c   1.000
_cell.angle_alpha   90.00
_cell.angle_beta   90.00
_cell.angle_gamma   90.00
#
_symmetry.space_group_name_H-M   'P 1'
#
loop_
_entity.id
_entity.type
_entity.pdbx_description
1 polymer ?
#
loop_
_entity_poly.entity_id
_entity_poly.type
_entity_poly.pdbx_seq_one_letter_code
_entity_poly.pdbx_strand_id
1 'polypeptide(L)'
;MLSENSFQRLDPDFLLKSMETIGFEPTGRCIPLNSVENRVYDIEVEGNVRYVVKYYRPHRWTKDQIQEEHNFLDELQAQEIPVLTPIKDESNQSIFEYDNILFAVWPLRTGRIIEEIAEADLVQLGRLLGRIHLVGKSKKSLYRPKLDITHYAGLALELIKEGSWIQNQNLLKRYEKAAHITFQTYEDILKIQDIPFQRIHGDCHKGNLLYSKEGFSILDFDDFLEGPVIQDFWMLLPFGGKKEEYERELFFEGYKEFSYFSQSWLKLANPKGEK
;
A
#
# COMPACT_ATOMS: atom_id res chain seq x y z
N MET A 1 13.69 -5.30 24.00
CA MET A 1 13.87 -4.41 22.83
C MET A 1 14.64 -5.19 21.78
N LEU A 2 13.95 -5.72 20.77
CA LEU A 2 14.61 -6.28 19.60
C LEU A 2 15.23 -5.10 18.85
N SER A 3 16.55 -5.04 18.80
CA SER A 3 17.28 -3.96 18.15
C SER A 3 17.06 -4.01 16.63
N GLU A 4 17.19 -2.89 15.92
CA GLU A 4 17.27 -2.84 14.45
C GLU A 4 18.27 -3.85 13.87
N ASN A 5 19.22 -4.31 14.70
CA ASN A 5 20.17 -5.37 14.36
C ASN A 5 19.54 -6.74 14.05
N SER A 6 18.35 -7.07 14.55
CA SER A 6 17.73 -8.38 14.24
C SER A 6 17.23 -8.44 12.81
N PHE A 7 16.74 -7.31 12.29
CA PHE A 7 16.27 -7.22 10.89
C PHE A 7 17.44 -7.20 9.88
N GLN A 8 18.66 -6.94 10.33
CA GLN A 8 19.88 -7.07 9.52
C GLN A 8 20.39 -8.51 9.44
N ARG A 9 19.85 -9.44 10.25
CA ARG A 9 20.23 -10.86 10.31
C ARG A 9 19.46 -11.77 9.36
N LEU A 10 18.72 -11.24 8.40
CA LEU A 10 18.05 -12.01 7.38
C LEU A 10 19.06 -12.52 6.35
N ASP A 11 19.97 -13.38 6.81
CA ASP A 11 20.89 -14.10 5.95
C ASP A 11 20.18 -15.31 5.27
N PRO A 12 20.79 -15.94 4.28
CA PRO A 12 20.17 -17.09 3.60
C PRO A 12 19.77 -18.23 4.55
N ASP A 13 20.58 -18.52 5.56
CA ASP A 13 20.28 -19.61 6.52
C ASP A 13 19.02 -19.31 7.33
N PHE A 14 18.84 -18.05 7.75
CA PHE A 14 17.62 -17.62 8.42
C PHE A 14 16.40 -17.78 7.52
N LEU A 15 16.49 -17.33 6.26
CA LEU A 15 15.39 -17.38 5.30
C LEU A 15 14.94 -18.83 5.04
N LEU A 16 15.89 -19.72 4.79
CA LEU A 16 15.61 -21.13 4.51
C LEU A 16 14.99 -21.82 5.72
N LYS A 17 15.58 -21.64 6.92
CA LYS A 17 15.06 -22.23 8.16
C LYS A 17 13.65 -21.72 8.49
N SER A 18 13.35 -20.44 8.28
CA SER A 18 11.99 -19.93 8.52
C SER A 18 10.95 -20.64 7.65
N MET A 19 11.28 -20.94 6.39
CA MET A 19 10.40 -21.69 5.48
C MET A 19 10.25 -23.17 5.91
N GLU A 20 11.33 -23.79 6.39
CA GLU A 20 11.31 -25.16 6.91
C GLU A 20 10.36 -25.27 8.12
N THR A 21 10.30 -24.27 9.01
CA THR A 21 9.42 -24.30 10.19
C THR A 21 7.94 -24.36 9.87
N ILE A 22 7.56 -23.97 8.66
CA ILE A 22 6.17 -24.01 8.19
C ILE A 22 5.93 -25.10 7.12
N GLY A 23 6.87 -26.05 6.99
CA GLY A 23 6.71 -27.26 6.20
C GLY A 23 7.11 -27.13 4.72
N PHE A 24 7.80 -26.07 4.32
CA PHE A 24 8.40 -25.99 2.99
C PHE A 24 9.79 -26.60 2.97
N GLU A 25 10.23 -27.06 1.80
CA GLU A 25 11.55 -27.63 1.55
C GLU A 25 12.31 -26.72 0.57
N PRO A 26 13.00 -25.67 1.06
CA PRO A 26 13.69 -24.72 0.19
C PRO A 26 14.93 -25.34 -0.47
N THR A 27 15.16 -25.01 -1.76
CA THR A 27 16.29 -25.52 -2.57
C THR A 27 17.60 -24.79 -2.30
N GLY A 28 17.58 -23.71 -1.53
CA GLY A 28 18.72 -22.83 -1.29
C GLY A 28 18.73 -21.58 -2.16
N ARG A 29 17.83 -21.49 -3.17
CA ARG A 29 17.69 -20.29 -3.96
C ARG A 29 16.80 -19.28 -3.22
N CYS A 30 17.39 -18.14 -2.83
CA CYS A 30 16.71 -16.99 -2.26
C CYS A 30 17.22 -15.69 -2.88
N ILE A 31 16.34 -14.93 -3.51
CA ILE A 31 16.70 -13.69 -4.23
C ILE A 31 15.96 -12.53 -3.57
N PRO A 32 16.68 -11.48 -3.12
CA PRO A 32 16.01 -10.30 -2.57
C PRO A 32 15.21 -9.60 -3.66
N LEU A 33 13.99 -9.16 -3.32
CA LEU A 33 13.17 -8.29 -4.14
C LEU A 33 13.24 -6.86 -3.59
N ASN A 34 12.99 -5.88 -4.47
CA ASN A 34 12.98 -4.48 -4.06
C ASN A 34 11.87 -4.24 -3.04
N SER A 35 12.26 -3.81 -1.85
CA SER A 35 11.36 -3.38 -0.79
C SER A 35 12.09 -2.40 0.13
N VAL A 36 11.44 -1.33 0.52
CA VAL A 36 12.03 -0.29 1.36
C VAL A 36 11.76 -0.57 2.84
N GLU A 37 10.52 -0.91 3.16
CA GLU A 37 10.05 -1.01 4.54
C GLU A 37 10.25 -2.42 5.12
N ASN A 38 9.83 -3.42 4.38
CA ASN A 38 9.98 -4.82 4.76
C ASN A 38 11.22 -5.45 4.11
N ARG A 39 11.45 -6.72 4.33
CA ARG A 39 12.39 -7.53 3.55
C ARG A 39 11.60 -8.57 2.78
N VAL A 40 11.73 -8.54 1.47
CA VAL A 40 10.97 -9.42 0.58
C VAL A 40 11.93 -10.26 -0.25
N TYR A 41 11.67 -11.55 -0.31
CA TYR A 41 12.50 -12.51 -1.02
C TYR A 41 11.66 -13.40 -1.91
N ASP A 42 12.22 -13.75 -3.05
CA ASP A 42 11.78 -14.83 -3.92
C ASP A 42 12.54 -16.10 -3.53
N ILE A 43 11.84 -17.04 -2.94
CA ILE A 43 12.39 -18.30 -2.43
C ILE A 43 11.84 -19.47 -3.23
N GLU A 44 12.76 -20.34 -3.71
CA GLU A 44 12.40 -21.57 -4.41
C GLU A 44 12.38 -22.74 -3.45
N VAL A 45 11.37 -23.59 -3.60
CA VAL A 45 11.21 -24.83 -2.86
C VAL A 45 11.26 -26.04 -3.81
N GLU A 46 11.32 -27.25 -3.27
CA GLU A 46 11.30 -28.46 -4.09
C GLU A 46 10.15 -28.49 -5.08
N GLY A 47 10.36 -29.12 -6.24
CA GLY A 47 9.42 -29.10 -7.36
C GLY A 47 9.50 -27.84 -8.23
N ASN A 48 10.53 -26.99 -8.08
CA ASN A 48 10.73 -25.73 -8.80
C ASN A 48 9.58 -24.72 -8.58
N VAL A 49 8.92 -24.81 -7.44
CA VAL A 49 7.87 -23.85 -7.05
C VAL A 49 8.52 -22.65 -6.35
N ARG A 50 8.03 -21.46 -6.64
CA ARG A 50 8.59 -20.22 -6.10
C ARG A 50 7.54 -19.44 -5.33
N TYR A 51 7.97 -18.87 -4.23
CA TYR A 51 7.15 -18.07 -3.34
C TYR A 51 7.78 -16.72 -3.07
N VAL A 52 6.94 -15.71 -2.86
CA VAL A 52 7.36 -14.42 -2.34
C VAL A 52 7.17 -14.44 -0.83
N VAL A 53 8.24 -14.24 -0.08
CA VAL A 53 8.22 -14.23 1.38
C VAL A 53 8.49 -12.81 1.87
N LYS A 54 7.54 -12.24 2.61
CA LYS A 54 7.65 -10.91 3.21
C LYS A 54 7.93 -11.06 4.70
N TYR A 55 9.07 -10.57 5.14
CA TYR A 55 9.45 -10.44 6.54
C TYR A 55 9.11 -9.03 6.99
N TYR A 56 8.22 -8.91 7.97
CA TYR A 56 7.73 -7.63 8.44
C TYR A 56 8.77 -6.92 9.31
N ARG A 57 8.94 -5.63 9.06
CA ARG A 57 9.82 -4.81 9.87
C ARG A 57 9.31 -4.79 11.32
N PRO A 58 10.15 -5.16 12.32
CA PRO A 58 9.75 -5.14 13.72
C PRO A 58 9.23 -3.75 14.14
N HIS A 59 8.16 -3.74 14.91
CA HIS A 59 7.51 -2.54 15.46
C HIS A 59 6.82 -1.60 14.43
N ARG A 60 6.79 -1.94 13.13
CA ARG A 60 6.01 -1.17 12.17
C ARG A 60 4.51 -1.48 12.33
N TRP A 61 4.15 -2.74 12.26
CA TRP A 61 2.79 -3.22 12.42
C TRP A 61 2.69 -4.26 13.52
N THR A 62 1.57 -4.28 14.25
CA THR A 62 1.23 -5.37 15.15
C THR A 62 0.73 -6.58 14.35
N LYS A 63 0.72 -7.76 14.96
CA LYS A 63 0.17 -8.98 14.33
C LYS A 63 -1.30 -8.79 13.94
N ASP A 64 -2.11 -8.10 14.75
CA ASP A 64 -3.51 -7.82 14.45
C ASP A 64 -3.67 -6.88 13.24
N GLN A 65 -2.78 -5.90 13.10
CA GLN A 65 -2.77 -5.01 11.93
C GLN A 65 -2.40 -5.75 10.64
N ILE A 66 -1.43 -6.67 10.69
CA ILE A 66 -1.07 -7.53 9.57
C ILE A 66 -2.21 -8.49 9.25
N GLN A 67 -2.84 -9.08 10.26
CA GLN A 67 -3.98 -9.96 10.05
C GLN A 67 -5.16 -9.23 9.40
N GLU A 68 -5.38 -7.97 9.75
CA GLU A 68 -6.43 -7.16 9.13
C GLU A 68 -6.15 -6.88 7.64
N GLU A 69 -4.87 -6.68 7.25
CA GLU A 69 -4.46 -6.64 5.84
C GLU A 69 -4.81 -7.94 5.12
N HIS A 70 -4.42 -9.09 5.68
CA HIS A 70 -4.69 -10.40 5.10
C HIS A 70 -6.19 -10.67 4.96
N ASN A 71 -6.97 -10.30 5.97
CA ASN A 71 -8.42 -10.44 5.92
C ASN A 71 -9.04 -9.56 4.83
N PHE A 72 -8.52 -8.36 4.61
CA PHE A 72 -8.98 -7.49 3.51
C PHE A 72 -8.64 -8.09 2.15
N LEU A 73 -7.45 -8.66 1.98
CA LEU A 73 -7.07 -9.38 0.76
C LEU A 73 -8.00 -10.58 0.50
N ASP A 74 -8.36 -11.34 1.53
CA ASP A 74 -9.32 -12.45 1.42
C ASP A 74 -10.70 -11.95 0.98
N GLU A 75 -11.18 -10.83 1.54
CA GLU A 75 -12.45 -10.22 1.14
C GLU A 75 -12.43 -9.79 -0.33
N LEU A 76 -11.31 -9.21 -0.78
CA LEU A 76 -11.12 -8.83 -2.19
C LEU A 76 -11.11 -10.05 -3.11
N GLN A 77 -10.38 -11.10 -2.73
CA GLN A 77 -10.31 -12.35 -3.50
C GLN A 77 -11.68 -13.05 -3.57
N ALA A 78 -12.45 -13.05 -2.48
CA ALA A 78 -13.80 -13.60 -2.45
C ALA A 78 -14.78 -12.88 -3.40
N GLN A 79 -14.46 -11.64 -3.80
CA GLN A 79 -15.17 -10.88 -4.82
C GLN A 79 -14.50 -10.98 -6.21
N GLU A 80 -13.64 -11.98 -6.41
CA GLU A 80 -12.91 -12.19 -7.67
C GLU A 80 -12.11 -10.96 -8.13
N ILE A 81 -11.64 -10.14 -7.17
CA ILE A 81 -10.73 -9.03 -7.47
C ILE A 81 -9.31 -9.59 -7.57
N PRO A 82 -8.56 -9.25 -8.63
CA PRO A 82 -7.23 -9.80 -8.89
C PRO A 82 -6.17 -9.22 -7.93
N VAL A 83 -6.15 -9.72 -6.71
CA VAL A 83 -5.14 -9.49 -5.69
C VAL A 83 -4.42 -10.80 -5.36
N LEU A 84 -3.29 -10.73 -4.66
CA LEU A 84 -2.61 -11.90 -4.13
C LEU A 84 -2.87 -12.02 -2.64
N THR A 85 -3.39 -13.17 -2.21
CA THR A 85 -3.56 -13.49 -0.80
C THR A 85 -2.39 -14.33 -0.29
N PRO A 86 -1.98 -14.17 0.97
CA PRO A 86 -0.96 -15.03 1.56
C PRO A 86 -1.46 -16.46 1.71
N ILE A 87 -0.50 -17.39 1.66
CA ILE A 87 -0.75 -18.81 1.92
C ILE A 87 -1.11 -19.01 3.39
N LYS A 88 -2.03 -19.92 3.64
CA LYS A 88 -2.45 -20.31 4.98
C LYS A 88 -2.05 -21.74 5.28
N ASP A 89 -1.68 -21.99 6.53
CA ASP A 89 -1.47 -23.35 7.03
C ASP A 89 -2.79 -24.09 7.27
N GLU A 90 -2.69 -25.33 7.76
CA GLU A 90 -3.85 -26.18 8.11
C GLU A 90 -4.76 -25.57 9.20
N SER A 91 -4.20 -24.68 10.02
CA SER A 91 -4.92 -23.94 11.07
C SER A 91 -5.50 -22.61 10.57
N ASN A 92 -5.44 -22.35 9.24
CA ASN A 92 -5.88 -21.11 8.59
C ASN A 92 -5.09 -19.87 9.04
N GLN A 93 -3.84 -20.04 9.50
CA GLN A 93 -2.93 -18.95 9.83
C GLN A 93 -2.13 -18.55 8.61
N SER A 94 -2.04 -17.24 8.37
CA SER A 94 -1.29 -16.64 7.25
C SER A 94 -0.08 -15.82 7.71
N ILE A 95 0.11 -15.69 9.02
CA ILE A 95 1.23 -14.96 9.63
C ILE A 95 2.01 -15.96 10.47
N PHE A 96 3.27 -16.12 10.14
CA PHE A 96 4.21 -16.99 10.81
C PHE A 96 5.24 -16.18 11.57
N GLU A 97 5.95 -16.85 12.47
CA GLU A 97 6.99 -16.21 13.28
C GLU A 97 8.22 -17.14 13.38
N TYR A 98 9.38 -16.58 13.10
CA TYR A 98 10.66 -17.24 13.31
C TYR A 98 11.67 -16.26 13.93
N ASP A 99 12.28 -16.67 15.03
CA ASP A 99 13.23 -15.84 15.83
C ASP A 99 12.71 -14.41 16.09
N ASN A 100 11.46 -14.29 16.53
CA ASN A 100 10.72 -13.05 16.79
C ASN A 100 10.53 -12.12 15.58
N ILE A 101 10.67 -12.61 14.36
CA ILE A 101 10.34 -11.89 13.14
C ILE A 101 9.09 -12.49 12.54
N LEU A 102 8.08 -11.65 12.35
CA LEU A 102 6.85 -12.03 11.65
C LEU A 102 7.10 -12.09 10.15
N PHE A 103 6.55 -13.11 9.51
CA PHE A 103 6.61 -13.23 8.06
C PHE A 103 5.33 -13.86 7.50
N ALA A 104 5.12 -13.68 6.21
CA ALA A 104 4.06 -14.33 5.48
C ALA A 104 4.55 -14.71 4.08
N VAL A 105 3.85 -15.65 3.43
CA VAL A 105 4.25 -16.29 2.18
C VAL A 105 3.16 -16.10 1.15
N TRP A 106 3.52 -15.64 -0.05
CA TRP A 106 2.61 -15.50 -1.19
C TRP A 106 3.06 -16.38 -2.35
N PRO A 107 2.12 -16.88 -3.16
CA PRO A 107 2.50 -17.50 -4.43
C PRO A 107 3.18 -16.47 -5.33
N LEU A 108 4.26 -16.85 -5.99
CA LEU A 108 4.87 -15.98 -7.00
C LEU A 108 3.94 -15.87 -8.21
N ARG A 109 3.54 -14.66 -8.55
CA ARG A 109 2.79 -14.38 -9.78
C ARG A 109 3.69 -13.76 -10.83
N THR A 110 3.65 -14.31 -12.04
CA THR A 110 4.39 -13.76 -13.16
C THR A 110 3.64 -12.60 -13.80
N GLY A 111 4.37 -11.56 -14.13
CA GLY A 111 3.85 -10.35 -14.76
C GLY A 111 4.96 -9.31 -14.88
N ARG A 112 4.63 -8.17 -15.44
CA ARG A 112 5.55 -7.02 -15.50
C ARG A 112 5.01 -5.88 -14.65
N ILE A 113 5.88 -5.23 -13.93
CA ILE A 113 5.59 -3.93 -13.31
C ILE A 113 5.49 -2.88 -14.42
N ILE A 114 4.57 -1.95 -14.28
CA ILE A 114 4.23 -0.98 -15.32
C ILE A 114 4.90 0.35 -15.00
N GLU A 115 5.63 0.89 -15.96
CA GLU A 115 6.18 2.24 -15.86
C GLU A 115 5.15 3.29 -16.33
N GLU A 116 4.39 2.96 -17.38
CA GLU A 116 3.33 3.80 -17.93
C GLU A 116 2.05 2.99 -18.15
N ILE A 117 0.91 3.60 -17.85
CA ILE A 117 -0.41 3.03 -18.10
C ILE A 117 -0.84 3.46 -19.49
N ALA A 118 -1.12 2.49 -20.37
CA ALA A 118 -1.63 2.81 -21.70
C ALA A 118 -3.07 3.35 -21.60
N GLU A 119 -3.42 4.30 -22.46
CA GLU A 119 -4.75 4.91 -22.51
C GLU A 119 -5.86 3.87 -22.58
N ALA A 120 -5.66 2.81 -23.39
CA ALA A 120 -6.61 1.69 -23.52
C ALA A 120 -6.86 0.91 -22.22
N ASP A 121 -5.94 0.99 -21.26
CA ASP A 121 -6.01 0.25 -20.00
C ASP A 121 -6.64 1.06 -18.86
N LEU A 122 -6.82 2.38 -19.03
CA LEU A 122 -7.26 3.28 -17.95
C LEU A 122 -8.67 2.94 -17.44
N VAL A 123 -9.60 2.62 -18.34
CA VAL A 123 -10.97 2.22 -17.96
C VAL A 123 -10.95 0.92 -17.15
N GLN A 124 -10.13 -0.05 -17.55
CA GLN A 124 -9.98 -1.32 -16.83
C GLN A 124 -9.38 -1.12 -15.45
N LEU A 125 -8.36 -0.28 -15.35
CA LEU A 125 -7.75 0.07 -14.05
C LEU A 125 -8.73 0.81 -13.14
N GLY A 126 -9.53 1.71 -13.71
CA GLY A 126 -10.61 2.38 -13.00
C GLY A 126 -11.62 1.39 -12.41
N ARG A 127 -12.07 0.41 -13.21
CA ARG A 127 -12.96 -0.68 -12.74
C ARG A 127 -12.34 -1.46 -11.59
N LEU A 128 -11.07 -1.83 -11.73
CA LEU A 128 -10.36 -2.58 -10.70
C LEU A 128 -10.34 -1.82 -9.37
N LEU A 129 -9.94 -0.56 -9.39
CA LEU A 129 -9.88 0.24 -8.17
C LEU A 129 -11.28 0.57 -7.62
N GLY A 130 -12.27 0.78 -8.50
CA GLY A 130 -13.68 0.94 -8.11
C GLY A 130 -14.23 -0.27 -7.35
N ARG A 131 -13.89 -1.49 -7.77
CA ARG A 131 -14.27 -2.75 -7.09
C ARG A 131 -13.57 -2.89 -5.74
N ILE A 132 -12.26 -2.58 -5.65
CA ILE A 132 -11.51 -2.58 -4.38
C ILE A 132 -12.15 -1.62 -3.38
N HIS A 133 -12.46 -0.41 -3.81
CA HIS A 133 -13.07 0.61 -2.96
C HIS A 133 -14.51 0.28 -2.57
N LEU A 134 -15.26 -0.43 -3.42
CA LEU A 134 -16.59 -0.94 -3.07
C LEU A 134 -16.52 -1.92 -1.91
N VAL A 135 -15.58 -2.87 -1.94
CA VAL A 135 -15.31 -3.79 -0.83
C VAL A 135 -14.77 -3.01 0.38
N GLY A 136 -13.85 -2.08 0.16
CA GLY A 136 -13.30 -1.24 1.21
C GLY A 136 -14.35 -0.50 2.03
N LYS A 137 -15.40 -0.01 1.37
CA LYS A 137 -16.52 0.70 2.00
C LYS A 137 -17.40 -0.19 2.88
N SER A 138 -17.41 -1.50 2.69
CA SER A 138 -18.35 -2.42 3.33
C SER A 138 -18.15 -2.57 4.84
N LYS A 139 -16.94 -2.35 5.33
CA LYS A 139 -16.56 -2.47 6.75
C LYS A 139 -15.61 -1.36 7.15
N LYS A 140 -15.47 -1.14 8.46
CA LYS A 140 -14.44 -0.29 9.06
C LYS A 140 -13.25 -1.15 9.49
N SER A 141 -12.08 -0.52 9.53
CA SER A 141 -10.89 -1.12 10.15
C SER A 141 -11.03 -1.12 11.67
N LEU A 142 -10.49 -2.18 12.30
CA LEU A 142 -10.43 -2.30 13.75
C LEU A 142 -9.05 -1.95 14.29
N TYR A 143 -8.00 -2.30 13.56
CA TYR A 143 -6.61 -2.17 13.99
C TYR A 143 -5.79 -1.25 13.08
N ARG A 144 -6.11 -1.21 11.79
CA ARG A 144 -5.41 -0.34 10.84
C ARG A 144 -5.72 1.13 11.08
N PRO A 145 -4.72 2.00 10.95
CA PRO A 145 -4.88 3.41 11.25
C PRO A 145 -5.86 4.10 10.29
N LYS A 146 -6.36 5.23 10.75
CA LYS A 146 -7.03 6.20 9.91
C LYS A 146 -6.03 7.23 9.42
N LEU A 147 -6.10 7.63 8.16
CA LEU A 147 -5.26 8.68 7.60
C LEU A 147 -5.60 10.03 8.25
N ASP A 148 -4.91 10.33 9.32
CA ASP A 148 -4.99 11.59 10.03
C ASP A 148 -3.75 12.41 9.70
N ILE A 149 -3.92 13.49 8.94
CA ILE A 149 -2.79 14.32 8.51
C ILE A 149 -2.07 14.96 9.68
N THR A 150 -2.81 15.33 10.75
CA THR A 150 -2.22 15.93 11.93
C THR A 150 -1.34 14.92 12.65
N HIS A 151 -1.79 13.67 12.75
CA HIS A 151 -0.99 12.61 13.34
C HIS A 151 0.24 12.29 12.48
N TYR A 152 0.06 11.92 11.20
CA TYR A 152 1.16 11.48 10.34
C TYR A 152 2.14 12.62 10.02
N ALA A 153 1.65 13.72 9.49
CA ALA A 153 2.49 14.83 9.08
C ALA A 153 2.91 15.70 10.28
N GLY A 154 2.09 15.77 11.32
CA GLY A 154 2.43 16.45 12.58
C GLY A 154 3.58 15.76 13.30
N LEU A 155 3.56 14.44 13.44
CA LEU A 155 4.69 13.68 14.00
C LEU A 155 5.98 13.88 13.19
N ALA A 156 5.88 13.86 11.84
CA ALA A 156 7.02 14.11 10.98
C ALA A 156 7.58 15.54 11.17
N LEU A 157 6.72 16.54 11.34
CA LEU A 157 7.11 17.91 11.62
C LEU A 157 7.85 18.02 12.97
N GLU A 158 7.34 17.40 14.03
CA GLU A 158 7.99 17.38 15.33
C GLU A 158 9.36 16.67 15.28
N LEU A 159 9.46 15.53 14.61
CA LEU A 159 10.76 14.85 14.41
C LEU A 159 11.77 15.72 13.66
N ILE A 160 11.35 16.49 12.65
CA ILE A 160 12.22 17.44 11.94
C ILE A 160 12.72 18.54 12.86
N LYS A 161 11.86 19.04 13.76
CA LYS A 161 12.21 20.07 14.73
C LYS A 161 13.20 19.54 15.79
N GLU A 162 12.89 18.42 16.38
CA GLU A 162 13.71 17.79 17.43
C GLU A 162 15.04 17.28 16.88
N GLY A 163 15.05 16.71 15.70
CA GLY A 163 16.24 16.14 15.05
C GLY A 163 17.24 17.17 14.53
N SER A 164 16.93 18.46 14.64
CA SER A 164 17.79 19.57 14.15
C SER A 164 18.22 19.44 12.68
N TRP A 165 17.37 18.80 11.87
CA TRP A 165 17.65 18.54 10.46
C TRP A 165 17.68 19.82 9.63
N ILE A 166 16.94 20.85 10.08
CA ILE A 166 16.97 22.19 9.51
C ILE A 166 17.68 23.12 10.50
N GLN A 167 18.96 23.38 10.29
CA GLN A 167 19.77 24.22 11.20
C GLN A 167 19.42 25.71 11.10
N ASN A 168 18.98 26.18 9.94
CA ASN A 168 18.60 27.57 9.74
C ASN A 168 17.22 27.85 10.35
N GLN A 169 17.18 28.59 11.46
CA GLN A 169 15.97 28.88 12.22
C GLN A 169 14.89 29.65 11.41
N ASN A 170 15.30 30.49 10.48
CA ASN A 170 14.33 31.19 9.62
C ASN A 170 13.70 30.24 8.61
N LEU A 171 14.49 29.31 8.08
CA LEU A 171 13.97 28.27 7.18
C LEU A 171 13.02 27.32 7.93
N LEU A 172 13.38 26.88 9.14
CA LEU A 172 12.54 26.03 9.99
C LEU A 172 11.17 26.70 10.24
N LYS A 173 11.15 27.97 10.67
CA LYS A 173 9.89 28.72 10.89
C LYS A 173 9.03 28.82 9.63
N ARG A 174 9.65 29.00 8.46
CA ARG A 174 8.92 29.05 7.18
C ARG A 174 8.35 27.67 6.83
N TYR A 175 9.10 26.58 7.10
CA TYR A 175 8.67 25.22 6.89
C TYR A 175 7.47 24.88 7.80
N GLU A 176 7.56 25.17 9.10
CA GLU A 176 6.47 25.00 10.07
C GLU A 176 5.20 25.75 9.63
N LYS A 177 5.33 27.02 9.24
CA LYS A 177 4.20 27.79 8.76
C LYS A 177 3.56 27.18 7.51
N ALA A 178 4.38 26.72 6.56
CA ALA A 178 3.88 26.06 5.35
C ALA A 178 3.17 24.75 5.68
N ALA A 179 3.74 23.93 6.58
CA ALA A 179 3.14 22.68 7.03
C ALA A 179 1.76 22.92 7.67
N HIS A 180 1.65 23.86 8.61
CA HIS A 180 0.37 24.17 9.25
C HIS A 180 -0.69 24.68 8.27
N ILE A 181 -0.31 25.53 7.29
CA ILE A 181 -1.22 25.96 6.23
C ILE A 181 -1.71 24.76 5.42
N THR A 182 -0.81 23.84 5.09
CA THR A 182 -1.16 22.62 4.32
C THR A 182 -2.12 21.73 5.12
N PHE A 183 -1.85 21.51 6.41
CA PHE A 183 -2.72 20.70 7.28
C PHE A 183 -4.12 21.30 7.38
N GLN A 184 -4.20 22.62 7.63
CA GLN A 184 -5.49 23.31 7.72
C GLN A 184 -6.25 23.24 6.38
N THR A 185 -5.56 23.47 5.26
CA THR A 185 -6.18 23.37 3.93
C THR A 185 -6.73 21.97 3.67
N TYR A 186 -5.99 20.92 4.04
CA TYR A 186 -6.43 19.52 3.89
C TYR A 186 -7.70 19.25 4.71
N GLU A 187 -7.70 19.64 5.98
CA GLU A 187 -8.85 19.46 6.87
C GLU A 187 -10.09 20.23 6.39
N ASP A 188 -9.90 21.46 5.92
CA ASP A 188 -10.98 22.29 5.39
C ASP A 188 -11.61 21.68 4.13
N ILE A 189 -10.78 21.15 3.23
CA ILE A 189 -11.27 20.44 2.03
C ILE A 189 -12.05 19.20 2.42
N LEU A 190 -11.54 18.38 3.36
CA LEU A 190 -12.25 17.20 3.84
C LEU A 190 -13.64 17.53 4.37
N LYS A 191 -13.74 18.58 5.19
CA LYS A 191 -15.02 19.05 5.77
C LYS A 191 -15.97 19.60 4.71
N ILE A 192 -15.48 20.50 3.85
CA ILE A 192 -16.31 21.19 2.84
C ILE A 192 -16.83 20.21 1.79
N GLN A 193 -16.04 19.22 1.40
CA GLN A 193 -16.39 18.28 0.35
C GLN A 193 -17.06 17.02 0.88
N ASP A 194 -17.20 16.88 2.20
CA ASP A 194 -17.77 15.68 2.88
C ASP A 194 -17.15 14.39 2.31
N ILE A 195 -15.81 14.33 2.28
CA ILE A 195 -15.08 13.21 1.68
C ILE A 195 -15.12 12.02 2.65
N PRO A 196 -15.71 10.89 2.23
CA PRO A 196 -15.80 9.73 3.11
C PRO A 196 -14.45 9.04 3.28
N PHE A 197 -14.23 8.51 4.49
CA PHE A 197 -13.13 7.62 4.81
C PHE A 197 -13.59 6.18 4.75
N GLN A 198 -12.80 5.35 4.11
CA GLN A 198 -13.02 3.92 3.96
C GLN A 198 -11.68 3.19 3.89
N ARG A 199 -11.70 1.87 3.91
CA ARG A 199 -10.49 1.07 3.68
C ARG A 199 -10.02 1.29 2.25
N ILE A 200 -8.75 1.64 2.10
CA ILE A 200 -8.08 1.90 0.83
C ILE A 200 -6.73 1.19 0.79
N HIS A 201 -6.11 1.10 -0.37
CA HIS A 201 -4.75 0.53 -0.51
C HIS A 201 -3.71 1.34 0.26
N GLY A 202 -3.79 2.66 0.20
CA GLY A 202 -2.92 3.60 0.93
C GLY A 202 -1.63 3.97 0.21
N ASP A 203 -1.04 3.05 -0.57
CA ASP A 203 0.19 3.24 -1.37
C ASP A 203 -0.01 2.77 -2.82
N CYS A 204 -1.10 3.18 -3.46
CA CYS A 204 -1.49 2.71 -4.78
C CYS A 204 -0.72 3.45 -5.89
N HIS A 205 0.51 3.03 -6.15
CA HIS A 205 1.34 3.58 -7.22
C HIS A 205 1.63 2.55 -8.32
N LYS A 206 2.16 2.99 -9.46
CA LYS A 206 2.43 2.12 -10.63
C LYS A 206 3.36 0.94 -10.32
N GLY A 207 4.29 1.09 -9.39
CA GLY A 207 5.17 0.02 -8.93
C GLY A 207 4.44 -1.14 -8.23
N ASN A 208 3.21 -0.90 -7.74
CA ASN A 208 2.34 -1.90 -7.14
C ASN A 208 1.31 -2.47 -8.14
N LEU A 209 1.41 -2.13 -9.43
CA LEU A 209 0.60 -2.69 -10.50
C LEU A 209 1.36 -3.77 -11.25
N LEU A 210 0.87 -4.99 -11.18
CA LEU A 210 1.38 -6.11 -11.96
C LEU A 210 0.47 -6.34 -13.17
N TYR A 211 1.02 -6.29 -14.36
CA TYR A 211 0.30 -6.57 -15.60
C TYR A 211 0.67 -7.94 -16.16
N SER A 212 -0.32 -8.76 -16.40
CA SER A 212 -0.19 -10.10 -16.95
C SER A 212 -1.14 -10.30 -18.15
N LYS A 213 -1.18 -11.50 -18.70
CA LYS A 213 -2.16 -11.87 -19.73
C LYS A 213 -3.63 -11.81 -19.23
N GLU A 214 -3.81 -11.89 -17.93
CA GLU A 214 -5.10 -11.82 -17.24
C GLU A 214 -5.53 -10.39 -16.90
N GLY A 215 -4.70 -9.39 -17.23
CA GLY A 215 -4.90 -7.98 -16.91
C GLY A 215 -4.12 -7.53 -15.68
N PHE A 216 -4.62 -6.48 -15.04
CA PHE A 216 -4.00 -5.88 -13.86
C PHE A 216 -4.26 -6.67 -12.57
N SER A 217 -3.24 -6.71 -11.72
CA SER A 217 -3.38 -7.05 -10.31
C SER A 217 -2.73 -5.95 -9.48
N ILE A 218 -3.30 -5.65 -8.32
CA ILE A 218 -2.69 -4.72 -7.36
C ILE A 218 -1.99 -5.54 -6.28
N LEU A 219 -0.74 -5.17 -6.00
CA LEU A 219 0.15 -5.81 -5.03
C LEU A 219 0.34 -4.90 -3.82
N ASP A 220 0.87 -5.48 -2.75
CA ASP A 220 1.43 -4.80 -1.58
C ASP A 220 0.47 -3.86 -0.84
N PHE A 221 -0.47 -4.46 -0.14
CA PHE A 221 -1.42 -3.76 0.75
C PHE A 221 -0.83 -3.44 2.14
N ASP A 222 0.51 -3.43 2.26
CA ASP A 222 1.18 -3.20 3.55
C ASP A 222 0.80 -1.85 4.21
N ASP A 223 0.52 -0.84 3.40
CA ASP A 223 0.09 0.49 3.83
C ASP A 223 -1.44 0.68 3.83
N PHE A 224 -2.19 -0.41 3.72
CA PHE A 224 -3.64 -0.41 3.84
C PHE A 224 -4.10 0.33 5.11
N LEU A 225 -5.05 1.25 4.95
CA LEU A 225 -5.57 2.08 6.03
C LEU A 225 -7.00 2.57 5.75
N GLU A 226 -7.63 3.25 6.72
CA GLU A 226 -8.82 4.04 6.46
C GLU A 226 -8.44 5.45 5.98
N GLY A 227 -8.85 5.80 4.78
CA GLY A 227 -8.56 7.10 4.21
C GLY A 227 -9.56 7.53 3.13
N PRO A 228 -9.38 8.74 2.60
CA PRO A 228 -10.15 9.21 1.46
C PRO A 228 -9.66 8.49 0.19
N VAL A 229 -10.58 8.05 -0.66
CA VAL A 229 -10.25 7.30 -1.90
C VAL A 229 -9.29 8.04 -2.83
N ILE A 230 -9.21 9.36 -2.73
CA ILE A 230 -8.30 10.19 -3.52
C ILE A 230 -6.82 9.84 -3.24
N GLN A 231 -6.51 9.28 -2.06
CA GLN A 231 -5.16 8.83 -1.72
C GLN A 231 -4.66 7.77 -2.71
N ASP A 232 -5.52 6.87 -3.18
CA ASP A 232 -5.13 5.85 -4.15
C ASP A 232 -5.09 6.36 -5.59
N PHE A 233 -5.72 7.50 -5.88
CA PHE A 233 -5.75 8.04 -7.24
C PHE A 233 -4.54 8.89 -7.59
N TRP A 234 -4.12 9.78 -6.67
CA TRP A 234 -3.12 10.79 -6.98
C TRP A 234 -1.75 10.21 -7.32
N MET A 235 -1.46 9.00 -6.84
CA MET A 235 -0.21 8.30 -7.13
C MET A 235 -0.25 7.56 -8.47
N LEU A 236 -1.45 7.22 -8.96
CA LEU A 236 -1.65 6.54 -10.25
C LEU A 236 -1.84 7.52 -11.40
N LEU A 237 -2.61 8.58 -11.15
CA LEU A 237 -3.09 9.48 -12.18
C LEU A 237 -2.35 10.81 -12.09
N PRO A 238 -1.72 11.27 -13.18
CA PRO A 238 -1.06 12.55 -13.19
C PRO A 238 -2.07 13.70 -13.11
N PHE A 239 -1.64 14.79 -12.49
CA PHE A 239 -2.32 16.08 -12.53
C PHE A 239 -1.55 17.01 -13.48
N GLY A 240 -2.24 17.63 -14.42
CA GLY A 240 -1.58 18.47 -15.41
C GLY A 240 -2.52 18.99 -16.46
N GLY A 241 -2.08 19.05 -17.71
CA GLY A 241 -2.80 19.63 -18.81
C GLY A 241 -3.93 18.75 -19.37
N LYS A 242 -4.38 19.09 -20.58
CA LYS A 242 -5.55 18.45 -21.22
C LYS A 242 -5.41 16.95 -21.46
N LYS A 243 -4.20 16.45 -21.68
CA LYS A 243 -3.96 15.02 -21.87
C LYS A 243 -4.24 14.27 -20.57
N GLU A 244 -3.68 14.75 -19.48
CA GLU A 244 -3.83 14.17 -18.14
C GLU A 244 -5.28 14.26 -17.64
N GLU A 245 -6.01 15.32 -18.01
CA GLU A 245 -7.44 15.46 -17.74
C GLU A 245 -8.23 14.37 -18.46
N TYR A 246 -7.97 14.16 -19.74
CA TYR A 246 -8.60 13.10 -20.52
C TYR A 246 -8.29 11.69 -19.99
N GLU A 247 -7.03 11.42 -19.61
CA GLU A 247 -6.64 10.15 -18.98
C GLU A 247 -7.40 9.90 -17.67
N ARG A 248 -7.59 10.94 -16.85
CA ARG A 248 -8.41 10.85 -15.64
C ARG A 248 -9.88 10.59 -15.95
N GLU A 249 -10.43 11.22 -16.98
CA GLU A 249 -11.83 10.98 -17.41
C GLU A 249 -12.04 9.52 -17.77
N LEU A 250 -11.16 8.91 -18.56
CA LEU A 250 -11.21 7.50 -18.91
C LEU A 250 -11.14 6.59 -17.68
N PHE A 251 -10.22 6.88 -16.78
CA PHE A 251 -10.13 6.12 -15.53
C PHE A 251 -11.42 6.21 -14.71
N PHE A 252 -11.96 7.42 -14.53
CA PHE A 252 -13.18 7.61 -13.74
C PHE A 252 -14.44 7.12 -14.46
N GLU A 253 -14.43 6.94 -15.76
CA GLU A 253 -15.49 6.22 -16.48
C GLU A 253 -15.61 4.79 -15.92
N GLY A 254 -14.49 4.05 -15.88
CA GLY A 254 -14.50 2.70 -15.34
C GLY A 254 -14.75 2.65 -13.82
N TYR A 255 -14.16 3.57 -13.06
CA TYR A 255 -14.33 3.61 -11.60
C TYR A 255 -15.78 3.80 -11.18
N LYS A 256 -16.52 4.70 -11.83
CA LYS A 256 -17.90 5.04 -11.50
C LYS A 256 -18.90 3.91 -11.80
N GLU A 257 -18.51 2.87 -12.52
CA GLU A 257 -19.35 1.67 -12.68
C GLU A 257 -19.54 0.93 -11.34
N PHE A 258 -18.61 1.06 -10.38
CA PHE A 258 -18.62 0.32 -9.12
C PHE A 258 -18.68 1.21 -7.88
N SER A 259 -18.10 2.41 -7.94
CA SER A 259 -18.00 3.29 -6.78
C SER A 259 -18.29 4.74 -7.12
N TYR A 260 -18.98 5.43 -6.21
CA TYR A 260 -19.23 6.86 -6.37
C TYR A 260 -17.94 7.66 -6.24
N PHE A 261 -17.78 8.65 -7.10
CA PHE A 261 -16.71 9.61 -7.04
C PHE A 261 -17.20 11.01 -7.45
N SER A 262 -16.89 12.01 -6.63
CA SER A 262 -17.12 13.41 -6.96
C SER A 262 -15.83 14.05 -7.46
N GLN A 263 -15.86 14.72 -8.61
CA GLN A 263 -14.71 15.46 -9.13
C GLN A 263 -14.21 16.53 -8.18
N SER A 264 -15.09 17.08 -7.33
CA SER A 264 -14.70 18.05 -6.30
C SER A 264 -13.68 17.51 -5.30
N TRP A 265 -13.62 16.17 -5.12
CA TRP A 265 -12.66 15.52 -4.23
C TRP A 265 -11.22 15.59 -4.73
N LEU A 266 -11.02 15.81 -6.05
CA LEU A 266 -9.68 16.02 -6.62
C LEU A 266 -8.96 17.23 -6.01
N LYS A 267 -9.70 18.18 -5.42
CA LYS A 267 -9.13 19.31 -4.69
C LYS A 267 -8.24 18.90 -3.52
N LEU A 268 -8.44 17.69 -2.98
CA LEU A 268 -7.60 17.19 -1.89
C LEU A 268 -6.18 16.88 -2.38
N ALA A 269 -6.03 16.34 -3.59
CA ALA A 269 -4.72 16.07 -4.20
C ALA A 269 -4.14 17.32 -4.91
N ASN A 270 -4.99 18.22 -5.42
CA ASN A 270 -4.58 19.46 -6.07
C ASN A 270 -5.39 20.66 -5.56
N PRO A 271 -5.05 21.24 -4.38
CA PRO A 271 -5.83 22.30 -3.74
C PRO A 271 -5.92 23.61 -4.57
N LYS A 272 -4.97 23.83 -5.46
CA LYS A 272 -4.93 25.06 -6.29
C LYS A 272 -5.81 24.97 -7.53
N GLY A 273 -6.29 23.78 -7.86
CA GLY A 273 -6.99 23.52 -9.12
C GLY A 273 -6.04 23.59 -10.33
N GLU A 274 -6.52 23.14 -11.46
CA GLU A 274 -5.88 23.36 -12.76
C GLU A 274 -6.13 24.83 -13.16
N LYS A 275 -5.07 25.59 -13.46
CA LYS A 275 -5.17 26.92 -14.06
C LYS A 275 -5.16 26.82 -15.57
#